data_489ba1d3a9be899abc7b0f4676c3ba40
#
_entry.id   489ba1d3a9be899abc7b0f4676c3ba40
#
_cell.length_a   1.000
_cell.length_b   1.000
_cell.length_c   1.000
_cell.angle_alpha   90.00
_cell.angle_beta   90.00
_cell.angle_gamma   90.00
#
_symmetry.space_group_name_H-M   'P 1'
#
loop_
_entity.id
_entity.type
_entity.pdbx_description
1 polymer ?
#
loop_
_entity_poly.entity_id
_entity_poly.type
_entity_poly.pdbx_seq_one_letter_code
_entity_poly.pdbx_strand_id
1 'polypeptide(L)'
;MTRQDVGIIAFALPAVTRVIQWGASDVYKVGGKVFAICGDEAISFKVSEIGFLVLTDDGTGRQAPYCAKGQWVAVDLAVVEDEDLQGWLATAHSLIAGKLTKKARAELGLA
;
A
#
# COMPACT_ATOMS: atom_id res chain seq x y z
N MET A 1 -11.12 8.59 6.84
CA MET A 1 -10.98 7.12 6.92
C MET A 1 -10.13 6.75 8.12
N THR A 2 -10.47 5.66 8.81
CA THR A 2 -9.73 5.20 9.98
C THR A 2 -8.72 4.11 9.60
N ARG A 3 -7.78 3.83 10.50
CA ARG A 3 -6.86 2.69 10.32
C ARG A 3 -7.59 1.36 10.18
N GLN A 4 -8.71 1.21 10.89
CA GLN A 4 -9.55 0.01 10.81
C GLN A 4 -10.15 -0.13 9.40
N ASP A 5 -10.63 0.96 8.81
CA ASP A 5 -11.16 0.96 7.44
C ASP A 5 -10.10 0.54 6.44
N VAL A 6 -8.87 1.04 6.59
CA VAL A 6 -7.72 0.64 5.76
C VAL A 6 -7.47 -0.86 5.87
N GLY A 7 -7.54 -1.40 7.10
CA GLY A 7 -7.36 -2.83 7.35
C GLY A 7 -8.38 -3.69 6.62
N ILE A 8 -9.63 -3.29 6.62
CA ILE A 8 -10.70 -4.00 5.91
C ILE A 8 -10.39 -4.07 4.42
N ILE A 9 -9.97 -2.96 3.83
CA ILE A 9 -9.62 -2.89 2.40
C ILE A 9 -8.38 -3.73 2.10
N ALA A 10 -7.33 -3.60 2.91
CA ALA A 10 -6.08 -4.33 2.69
C ALA A 10 -6.26 -5.85 2.81
N PHE A 11 -7.00 -6.31 3.82
CA PHE A 11 -7.22 -7.74 4.03
C PHE A 11 -8.19 -8.37 3.02
N ALA A 12 -8.90 -7.57 2.25
CA ALA A 12 -9.68 -8.08 1.12
C ALA A 12 -8.80 -8.55 -0.04
N LEU A 13 -7.53 -8.13 -0.08
CA LEU A 13 -6.56 -8.58 -1.07
C LEU A 13 -5.96 -9.94 -0.67
N PRO A 14 -5.56 -10.78 -1.65
CA PRO A 14 -5.10 -12.12 -1.34
C PRO A 14 -3.75 -12.16 -0.63
N ALA A 15 -3.61 -13.10 0.31
CA ALA A 15 -2.34 -13.41 1.02
C ALA A 15 -1.73 -12.22 1.78
N VAL A 16 -2.56 -11.29 2.25
CA VAL A 16 -2.08 -10.12 3.00
C VAL A 16 -1.84 -10.49 4.46
N THR A 17 -0.70 -10.06 4.99
CA THR A 17 -0.38 -10.10 6.41
C THR A 17 -0.13 -8.68 6.92
N ARG A 18 -0.24 -8.52 8.24
CA ARG A 18 0.01 -7.23 8.90
C ARG A 18 0.88 -7.43 10.12
N VAL A 19 1.86 -6.54 10.28
CA VAL A 19 2.64 -6.42 11.50
C VAL A 19 2.64 -4.98 11.98
N ILE A 20 2.77 -4.78 13.28
CA ILE A 20 2.92 -3.45 13.86
C ILE A 20 4.41 -3.17 13.96
N GLN A 21 4.88 -2.15 13.25
CA GLN A 21 6.30 -1.78 13.21
C GLN A 21 6.44 -0.25 13.11
N TRP A 22 7.65 0.23 13.21
CA TRP A 22 8.02 1.62 12.93
C TRP A 22 7.13 2.65 13.63
N GLY A 23 7.13 2.60 14.97
CA GLY A 23 6.38 3.58 15.75
C GLY A 23 4.88 3.31 15.80
N ALA A 24 4.50 2.03 15.85
CA ALA A 24 3.12 1.57 15.94
C ALA A 24 2.31 1.76 14.65
N SER A 25 2.97 1.75 13.49
CA SER A 25 2.29 1.73 12.19
C SER A 25 1.83 0.32 11.83
N ASP A 26 0.71 0.23 11.13
CA ASP A 26 0.25 -1.02 10.52
C ASP A 26 1.02 -1.21 9.21
N VAL A 27 1.82 -2.28 9.14
CA VAL A 27 2.63 -2.59 7.96
C VAL A 27 2.02 -3.80 7.25
N TYR A 28 1.48 -3.56 6.06
CA TYR A 28 0.83 -4.59 5.25
C TYR A 28 1.82 -5.19 4.26
N LYS A 29 1.86 -6.53 4.25
CA LYS A 29 2.83 -7.28 3.44
C LYS A 29 2.12 -8.34 2.58
N VAL A 30 2.77 -8.68 1.48
CA VAL A 30 2.45 -9.85 0.66
C VAL A 30 3.76 -10.59 0.38
N GLY A 31 3.82 -11.88 0.71
CA GLY A 31 5.04 -12.67 0.57
C GLY A 31 6.22 -12.11 1.35
N GLY A 32 5.97 -11.50 2.51
CA GLY A 32 7.00 -10.90 3.35
C GLY A 32 7.50 -9.53 2.88
N LYS A 33 6.96 -9.00 1.78
CA LYS A 33 7.34 -7.68 1.23
C LYS A 33 6.25 -6.65 1.50
N VAL A 34 6.65 -5.46 1.96
CA VAL A 34 5.74 -4.37 2.31
C VAL A 34 5.14 -3.76 1.04
N PHE A 35 3.81 -3.57 1.01
CA PHE A 35 3.15 -2.83 -0.06
C PHE A 35 2.37 -1.60 0.44
N ALA A 36 2.07 -1.53 1.74
CA ALA A 36 1.38 -0.37 2.33
C ALA A 36 1.73 -0.22 3.81
N ILE A 37 1.73 1.02 4.28
CA ILE A 37 2.03 1.37 5.66
C ILE A 37 0.99 2.39 6.11
N CYS A 38 0.25 2.07 7.18
CA CYS A 38 -0.78 2.97 7.71
C CYS A 38 -0.40 3.47 9.10
N GLY A 39 -0.23 4.79 9.22
CA GLY A 39 -0.10 5.46 10.50
C GLY A 39 -1.43 6.03 10.96
N ASP A 40 -1.39 6.93 11.95
CA ASP A 40 -2.61 7.55 12.47
C ASP A 40 -3.18 8.61 11.53
N GLU A 41 -2.34 9.23 10.71
CA GLU A 41 -2.74 10.38 9.89
C GLU A 41 -2.70 10.11 8.39
N ALA A 42 -1.90 9.16 7.94
CA ALA A 42 -1.68 8.92 6.51
C ALA A 42 -1.50 7.45 6.20
N ILE A 43 -1.90 7.10 4.98
CA ILE A 43 -1.62 5.81 4.36
C ILE A 43 -0.55 6.00 3.29
N SER A 44 0.52 5.19 3.36
CA SER A 44 1.58 5.17 2.35
C SER A 44 1.51 3.86 1.59
N PHE A 45 1.70 3.89 0.29
CA PHE A 45 1.60 2.70 -0.54
C PHE A 45 2.50 2.78 -1.77
N LYS A 46 2.87 1.61 -2.27
CA LYS A 46 3.69 1.46 -3.46
C LYS A 46 2.94 1.93 -4.70
N VAL A 47 3.62 2.68 -5.57
CA VAL A 47 3.05 3.15 -6.85
C VAL A 47 4.00 2.89 -8.00
N SER A 48 3.46 2.92 -9.22
CA SER A 48 4.26 2.99 -10.44
C SER A 48 4.79 4.41 -10.63
N GLU A 49 5.74 4.59 -11.57
CA GLU A 49 6.23 5.94 -11.91
C GLU A 49 5.10 6.86 -12.35
N ILE A 50 4.19 6.36 -13.18
CA ILE A 50 3.04 7.15 -13.65
C ILE A 50 2.09 7.44 -12.48
N GLY A 51 1.82 6.44 -11.64
CA GLY A 51 0.97 6.62 -10.46
C GLY A 51 1.53 7.68 -9.51
N PHE A 52 2.85 7.69 -9.30
CA PHE A 52 3.49 8.72 -8.50
C PHE A 52 3.26 10.12 -9.07
N LEU A 53 3.51 10.28 -10.37
CA LEU A 53 3.34 11.58 -11.03
C LEU A 53 1.88 12.06 -10.95
N VAL A 54 0.93 11.18 -11.23
CA VAL A 54 -0.49 11.54 -11.20
C VAL A 54 -0.91 11.97 -9.81
N LEU A 55 -0.59 11.19 -8.77
CA LEU A 55 -1.05 11.48 -7.41
C LEU A 55 -0.34 12.68 -6.79
N THR A 56 0.91 12.94 -7.14
CA THR A 56 1.63 14.09 -6.60
C THR A 56 1.33 15.37 -7.37
N ASP A 57 1.08 15.27 -8.68
CA ASP A 57 0.81 16.44 -9.53
C ASP A 57 -0.53 17.10 -9.18
N ASP A 58 -1.55 16.32 -8.90
CA ASP A 58 -2.87 16.87 -8.54
C ASP A 58 -3.01 17.25 -7.07
N GLY A 59 -1.96 17.01 -6.27
CA GLY A 59 -1.97 17.35 -4.83
C GLY A 59 -2.66 16.33 -3.94
N THR A 60 -3.16 15.22 -4.48
CA THR A 60 -3.79 14.15 -3.67
C THR A 60 -2.80 13.53 -2.72
N GLY A 61 -1.59 13.29 -3.19
CA GLY A 61 -0.55 12.62 -2.43
C GLY A 61 0.79 13.35 -2.49
N ARG A 62 1.71 12.85 -1.69
CA ARG A 62 3.08 13.35 -1.62
C ARG A 62 4.05 12.19 -1.52
N GLN A 63 5.34 12.45 -1.71
CA GLN A 63 6.38 11.46 -1.46
C GLN A 63 6.25 10.92 -0.04
N ALA A 64 6.13 9.60 0.11
CA ALA A 64 6.07 8.99 1.44
C ALA A 64 7.42 9.14 2.15
N PRO A 65 7.43 9.58 3.43
CA PRO A 65 8.68 9.75 4.16
C PRO A 65 9.38 8.41 4.36
N TYR A 66 10.72 8.42 4.28
CA TYR A 66 11.58 7.26 4.48
C TYR A 66 11.38 6.13 3.47
N CYS A 67 10.67 6.38 2.39
CA CYS A 67 10.45 5.42 1.31
C CYS A 67 11.21 5.82 0.05
N ALA A 68 11.41 4.87 -0.87
CA ALA A 68 12.12 5.11 -2.11
C ALA A 68 11.47 6.23 -2.93
N LYS A 69 12.26 7.20 -3.35
CA LYS A 69 11.79 8.37 -4.10
C LYS A 69 11.11 7.96 -5.40
N GLY A 70 9.95 8.57 -5.66
CA GLY A 70 9.18 8.32 -6.88
C GLY A 70 8.49 6.97 -6.95
N GLN A 71 8.52 6.21 -5.88
CA GLN A 71 7.97 4.84 -5.84
C GLN A 71 6.91 4.63 -4.75
N TRP A 72 6.76 5.58 -3.84
CA TRP A 72 5.81 5.52 -2.73
C TRP A 72 5.12 6.85 -2.53
N VAL A 73 3.80 6.80 -2.31
CA VAL A 73 2.98 8.00 -2.08
C VAL A 73 2.31 7.89 -0.72
N ALA A 74 2.24 8.99 -0.01
CA ALA A 74 1.45 9.13 1.21
C ALA A 74 0.23 10.00 0.93
N VAL A 75 -0.93 9.58 1.43
CA VAL A 75 -2.18 10.34 1.34
C VAL A 75 -2.78 10.46 2.74
N ASP A 76 -3.24 11.65 3.10
CA ASP A 76 -3.85 11.86 4.41
C ASP A 76 -5.17 11.10 4.52
N LEU A 77 -5.35 10.37 5.63
CA LEU A 77 -6.56 9.57 5.86
C LEU A 77 -7.83 10.45 5.85
N ALA A 78 -7.70 11.72 6.21
CA ALA A 78 -8.82 12.66 6.23
C ALA A 78 -9.46 12.88 4.85
N VAL A 79 -8.72 12.65 3.76
CA VAL A 79 -9.20 12.92 2.39
C VAL A 79 -9.34 11.65 1.54
N VAL A 80 -9.05 10.48 2.10
CA VAL A 80 -9.11 9.21 1.35
C VAL A 80 -10.57 8.75 1.22
N GLU A 81 -10.96 8.40 -0.01
CA GLU A 81 -12.23 7.75 -0.32
C GLU A 81 -12.04 6.24 -0.46
N ASP A 82 -13.04 5.45 -0.04
CA ASP A 82 -12.99 4.00 -0.07
C ASP A 82 -12.64 3.44 -1.46
N GLU A 83 -13.34 3.91 -2.49
CA GLU A 83 -13.12 3.44 -3.86
C GLU A 83 -11.70 3.69 -4.35
N ASP A 84 -11.19 4.88 -4.04
CA ASP A 84 -9.83 5.26 -4.44
C ASP A 84 -8.81 4.36 -3.75
N LEU A 85 -8.96 4.16 -2.44
CA LEU A 85 -8.01 3.33 -1.70
C LEU A 85 -8.05 1.87 -2.14
N GLN A 86 -9.24 1.34 -2.45
CA GLN A 86 -9.35 -0.02 -3.00
C GLN A 86 -8.49 -0.17 -4.25
N GLY A 87 -8.57 0.77 -5.17
CA GLY A 87 -7.77 0.77 -6.41
C GLY A 87 -6.28 0.94 -6.13
N TRP A 88 -5.92 1.89 -5.27
CA TRP A 88 -4.51 2.16 -4.95
C TRP A 88 -3.85 0.96 -4.27
N LEU A 89 -4.50 0.35 -3.28
CA LEU A 89 -3.94 -0.80 -2.57
C LEU A 89 -3.89 -2.04 -3.46
N ALA A 90 -4.89 -2.26 -4.32
CA ALA A 90 -4.85 -3.36 -5.28
C ALA A 90 -3.65 -3.23 -6.22
N THR A 91 -3.39 -2.02 -6.71
CA THR A 91 -2.23 -1.76 -7.56
C THR A 91 -0.92 -1.94 -6.80
N ALA A 92 -0.82 -1.40 -5.59
CA ALA A 92 0.36 -1.55 -4.74
C ALA A 92 0.67 -3.02 -4.46
N HIS A 93 -0.34 -3.78 -4.08
CA HIS A 93 -0.25 -5.22 -3.85
C HIS A 93 0.27 -5.94 -5.09
N SER A 94 -0.31 -5.64 -6.24
CA SER A 94 0.08 -6.26 -7.52
C SER A 94 1.54 -5.95 -7.89
N LEU A 95 1.97 -4.70 -7.71
CA LEU A 95 3.35 -4.28 -7.98
C LEU A 95 4.35 -5.03 -7.11
N ILE A 96 4.06 -5.21 -5.84
CA ILE A 96 4.93 -5.92 -4.90
C ILE A 96 4.86 -7.42 -5.13
N ALA A 97 3.66 -7.99 -5.31
CA ALA A 97 3.50 -9.41 -5.61
C ALA A 97 4.23 -9.83 -6.89
N GLY A 98 4.28 -8.93 -7.87
CA GLY A 98 5.01 -9.17 -9.13
C GLY A 98 6.51 -9.30 -8.95
N LYS A 99 7.06 -8.86 -7.83
CA LYS A 99 8.49 -9.02 -7.51
C LYS A 99 8.80 -10.35 -6.83
N LEU A 100 7.79 -11.11 -6.43
CA LEU A 100 7.98 -12.42 -5.83
C LEU A 100 8.34 -13.43 -6.90
N THR A 101 9.07 -14.51 -6.50
CA THR A 101 9.37 -15.62 -7.41
C THR A 101 8.06 -16.33 -7.79
N LYS A 102 8.09 -17.06 -8.91
CA LYS A 102 6.96 -17.91 -9.30
C LYS A 102 6.59 -18.89 -8.20
N LYS A 103 7.60 -19.49 -7.56
CA LYS A 103 7.40 -20.44 -6.46
C LYS A 103 6.68 -19.77 -5.29
N ALA A 104 7.16 -18.61 -4.86
CA ALA A 104 6.55 -17.88 -3.76
C ALA A 104 5.09 -17.51 -4.05
N ARG A 105 4.82 -17.03 -5.26
CA ARG A 105 3.45 -16.70 -5.66
C ARG A 105 2.54 -17.92 -5.66
N ALA A 106 3.02 -19.04 -6.18
CA ALA A 106 2.26 -20.29 -6.18
C ALA A 106 1.93 -20.76 -4.77
N GLU A 107 2.90 -20.69 -3.85
CA GLU A 107 2.72 -21.06 -2.45
C GLU A 107 1.67 -20.19 -1.74
N LEU A 108 1.54 -18.94 -2.16
CA LEU A 108 0.57 -18.00 -1.60
C LEU A 108 -0.79 -18.03 -2.31
N GLY A 109 -0.93 -18.84 -3.35
CA GLY A 109 -2.14 -18.86 -4.15
C GLY A 109 -2.29 -17.67 -5.11
N LEU A 110 -1.19 -16.97 -5.38
CA LEU A 110 -1.15 -15.85 -6.32
C LEU A 110 -0.64 -16.38 -7.67
N ALA A 111 -1.50 -16.73 -8.53
CA ALA A 111 -1.12 -17.37 -9.80
C ALA A 111 -0.22 -16.53 -10.68
#